data_4bb2056b08e740f11cd634b9a20e23a1
#
_entry.id   4bb2056b08e740f11cd634b9a20e23a1
#
_cell.length_a   1.000
_cell.length_b   1.000
_cell.length_c   1.000
_cell.angle_alpha   90.00
_cell.angle_beta   90.00
_cell.angle_gamma   90.00
#
_symmetry.space_group_name_H-M   'P 1'
#
loop_
_entity.id
_entity.type
_entity.pdbx_description
1 polymer ?
#
loop_
_entity_poly.entity_id
_entity_poly.type
_entity_poly.pdbx_seq_one_letter_code
_entity_poly.pdbx_strand_id
1 'polypeptide(L)'
;MHSFLATAARSLPILLITASISFGQGRPHHRKTALAQGDRGSREPAVEPNVSVERELMITDLRVVEDPLRTGTNRRGPGVWSFKYLIEQMAGDNDPAEFALSLFSHAEDRLINGHATPDRPAVWQRIIEPWLAKGGGKLDLRFAPVKLLAIVNRMDLRQVVGEEVLSAGEGRFVFGVLDESGKPLTPTGGPAVGGMTIILEYDLPANTLKDLKQWAEDWHALGRMKLGSREYNHHLGMLTQRFTDRGRGLGRPNQSALNQIRTNDIALATPWELREWVIDSESGFLIPGPVAETPDFVTLNNTPELADLLNENADSILDGSFRLPMELAAGSAPAGPFFDLSPSLDPAILEANLTAAEATASFGIMNEEFLVSLSQLYQSNPVVTAIPETTVVVNMPWQTPFAIDPEVRHRFALNTCSGCHRDETGVGFLHVGFPETARDRDVVNEGLGEPALLSTFLVGGEPVPDPLDDGISRSFNDLERRKLDLEGLLLFGGRYFRMSNRRH
;
A
#
# COMPACT_ATOMS: atom_id res chain seq x y z
N MET A 1 52.36 -17.01 -21.34
CA MET A 1 52.32 -16.06 -22.47
C MET A 1 50.94 -15.41 -22.39
N HIS A 2 50.84 -14.36 -21.66
CA HIS A 2 50.84 -12.94 -22.00
C HIS A 2 49.66 -12.54 -22.92
N SER A 3 48.69 -11.85 -22.39
CA SER A 3 48.58 -10.41 -22.69
C SER A 3 47.52 -9.73 -21.80
N PHE A 4 47.94 -8.69 -21.08
CA PHE A 4 47.15 -7.69 -20.37
C PHE A 4 46.49 -6.75 -21.38
N LEU A 5 45.23 -6.38 -21.17
CA LEU A 5 44.68 -5.12 -21.69
C LEU A 5 43.99 -4.35 -20.57
N ALA A 6 44.63 -3.29 -20.18
CA ALA A 6 44.09 -2.28 -19.26
C ALA A 6 43.15 -1.34 -20.02
N THR A 7 41.95 -1.14 -19.50
CA THR A 7 41.02 -0.12 -19.98
C THR A 7 41.01 1.04 -19.00
N ALA A 8 41.38 2.20 -19.49
CA ALA A 8 41.55 3.44 -18.76
C ALA A 8 40.18 4.07 -18.38
N ALA A 9 40.00 4.35 -17.10
CA ALA A 9 38.94 5.18 -16.59
C ALA A 9 39.18 6.65 -16.97
N ARG A 10 38.24 7.27 -17.66
CA ARG A 10 38.21 8.70 -17.92
C ARG A 10 37.40 9.39 -16.81
N SER A 11 38.10 10.11 -15.94
CA SER A 11 37.54 11.02 -14.95
C SER A 11 37.07 12.30 -15.63
N LEU A 12 35.79 12.66 -15.45
CA LEU A 12 35.28 14.00 -15.76
C LEU A 12 35.36 14.86 -14.49
N PRO A 13 35.80 16.12 -14.58
CA PRO A 13 35.82 17.02 -13.44
C PRO A 13 34.42 17.59 -13.16
N ILE A 14 34.01 17.47 -11.90
CA ILE A 14 32.82 18.18 -11.36
C ILE A 14 33.19 19.64 -11.13
N LEU A 15 32.53 20.55 -11.83
CA LEU A 15 32.66 21.99 -11.65
C LEU A 15 31.74 22.42 -10.49
N LEU A 16 32.32 22.70 -9.32
CA LEU A 16 31.62 23.30 -8.19
C LEU A 16 31.48 24.82 -8.48
N ILE A 17 30.24 25.28 -8.69
CA ILE A 17 29.93 26.72 -8.70
C ILE A 17 29.39 27.05 -7.30
N THR A 18 30.22 27.68 -6.49
CA THR A 18 29.84 28.33 -5.23
C THR A 18 29.28 29.71 -5.50
N ALA A 19 27.98 29.87 -5.37
CA ALA A 19 27.35 31.19 -5.38
C ALA A 19 27.24 31.71 -3.93
N SER A 20 28.04 32.71 -3.59
CA SER A 20 27.95 33.45 -2.32
C SER A 20 26.79 34.45 -2.40
N ILE A 21 25.75 34.25 -1.59
CA ILE A 21 24.68 35.24 -1.43
C ILE A 21 24.95 36.06 -0.19
N SER A 22 25.22 37.37 -0.39
CA SER A 22 25.35 38.37 0.67
C SER A 22 23.97 38.79 1.16
N PHE A 23 23.70 38.62 2.46
CA PHE A 23 22.54 39.20 3.11
C PHE A 23 22.70 40.69 3.34
N GLY A 24 21.95 41.52 2.62
CA GLY A 24 21.76 42.92 2.89
C GLY A 24 20.52 43.14 3.76
N GLN A 25 20.73 43.70 4.96
CA GLN A 25 19.64 44.17 5.82
C GLN A 25 19.00 45.43 5.24
N GLY A 26 17.75 45.34 4.74
CA GLY A 26 16.94 46.46 4.31
C GLY A 26 15.69 46.62 5.15
N ARG A 27 15.53 47.76 5.82
CA ARG A 27 14.33 48.13 6.62
C ARG A 27 13.11 48.30 5.69
N PRO A 28 11.89 47.96 6.15
CA PRO A 28 10.67 48.06 5.35
C PRO A 28 10.19 49.54 5.28
N HIS A 29 10.18 50.14 4.08
CA HIS A 29 9.43 51.32 3.79
C HIS A 29 7.99 50.96 3.39
N HIS A 30 7.01 51.37 4.21
CA HIS A 30 5.60 51.36 3.83
C HIS A 30 5.34 52.28 2.62
N ARG A 31 5.08 51.71 1.47
CA ARG A 31 4.53 52.41 0.32
C ARG A 31 3.04 52.02 0.17
N LYS A 32 2.14 52.96 0.52
CA LYS A 32 0.72 52.86 0.20
C LYS A 32 0.58 52.96 -1.32
N THR A 33 0.27 51.86 -1.99
CA THR A 33 -0.12 51.85 -3.38
C THR A 33 -1.64 51.88 -3.44
N ALA A 34 -2.21 52.97 -4.04
CA ALA A 34 -3.63 53.06 -4.31
C ALA A 34 -4.04 51.98 -5.31
N LEU A 35 -4.97 51.13 -4.90
CA LEU A 35 -5.61 50.14 -5.76
C LEU A 35 -6.58 50.88 -6.70
N ALA A 36 -6.30 50.83 -7.98
CA ALA A 36 -7.24 51.19 -9.03
C ALA A 36 -8.48 50.27 -8.93
N GLN A 37 -9.65 50.87 -8.79
CA GLN A 37 -10.92 50.17 -8.92
C GLN A 37 -11.12 49.75 -10.39
N GLY A 38 -10.67 48.54 -10.71
CA GLY A 38 -11.03 47.84 -11.93
C GLY A 38 -12.38 47.19 -11.76
N ASP A 39 -13.21 47.35 -12.74
CA ASP A 39 -14.55 46.86 -12.97
C ASP A 39 -14.75 45.41 -12.45
N ARG A 40 -15.51 45.25 -11.36
CA ARG A 40 -15.92 43.95 -10.86
C ARG A 40 -17.12 43.48 -11.69
N GLY A 41 -16.83 42.97 -12.87
CA GLY A 41 -17.78 42.05 -13.49
C GLY A 41 -18.18 40.97 -12.48
N SER A 42 -19.48 40.86 -12.23
CA SER A 42 -20.08 39.87 -11.34
C SER A 42 -19.69 38.46 -11.79
N ARG A 43 -18.54 37.96 -11.31
CA ARG A 43 -18.27 36.53 -11.36
C ARG A 43 -19.27 35.88 -10.40
N GLU A 44 -20.17 35.08 -10.94
CA GLU A 44 -20.87 34.12 -10.10
C GLU A 44 -19.88 33.43 -9.16
N PRO A 45 -20.21 33.27 -7.87
CA PRO A 45 -19.34 32.56 -6.97
C PRO A 45 -19.07 31.18 -7.59
N ALA A 46 -17.79 30.89 -7.85
CA ALA A 46 -17.39 29.56 -8.33
C ALA A 46 -17.97 28.54 -7.34
N VAL A 47 -18.86 27.69 -7.82
CA VAL A 47 -19.41 26.61 -7.00
C VAL A 47 -18.21 25.76 -6.58
N GLU A 48 -17.99 25.67 -5.27
CA GLU A 48 -16.92 24.81 -4.74
C GLU A 48 -17.14 23.38 -5.21
N PRO A 49 -16.11 22.71 -5.75
CA PRO A 49 -16.23 21.31 -6.13
C PRO A 49 -16.56 20.48 -4.87
N ASN A 50 -17.58 19.66 -4.97
CA ASN A 50 -17.97 18.73 -3.91
C ASN A 50 -17.62 17.31 -4.35
N VAL A 51 -16.46 16.82 -3.93
CA VAL A 51 -15.95 15.49 -4.25
C VAL A 51 -16.72 14.44 -3.44
N SER A 52 -17.23 13.42 -4.13
CA SER A 52 -17.87 12.25 -3.51
C SER A 52 -16.84 11.14 -3.26
N VAL A 53 -16.58 10.83 -2.00
CA VAL A 53 -15.66 9.75 -1.62
C VAL A 53 -16.00 8.43 -2.30
N GLU A 54 -17.29 8.04 -2.27
CA GLU A 54 -17.75 6.74 -2.78
C GLU A 54 -17.76 6.64 -4.31
N ARG A 55 -17.80 7.77 -5.02
CA ARG A 55 -17.88 7.80 -6.48
C ARG A 55 -16.56 8.13 -7.14
N GLU A 56 -15.66 8.81 -6.43
CA GLU A 56 -14.50 9.44 -7.02
C GLU A 56 -13.17 8.98 -6.39
N LEU A 57 -13.18 8.48 -5.14
CA LEU A 57 -11.96 8.15 -4.41
C LEU A 57 -11.83 6.68 -4.00
N MET A 58 -12.90 6.12 -3.39
CA MET A 58 -12.92 4.75 -2.86
C MET A 58 -14.21 4.06 -3.28
N ILE A 59 -14.18 3.37 -4.39
CA ILE A 59 -15.35 2.80 -5.04
C ILE A 59 -15.47 1.33 -4.65
N THR A 60 -16.38 1.03 -3.70
CA THR A 60 -16.64 -0.32 -3.18
C THR A 60 -18.08 -0.79 -3.43
N ASP A 61 -18.91 0.02 -4.06
CA ASP A 61 -20.32 -0.28 -4.33
C ASP A 61 -20.46 -1.57 -5.16
N LEU A 62 -21.31 -2.51 -4.69
CA LEU A 62 -21.48 -3.81 -5.33
C LEU A 62 -21.94 -3.73 -6.79
N ARG A 63 -22.73 -2.71 -7.14
CA ARG A 63 -23.15 -2.47 -8.53
C ARG A 63 -21.98 -2.10 -9.46
N VAL A 64 -20.81 -1.78 -8.88
CA VAL A 64 -19.56 -1.50 -9.60
C VAL A 64 -18.63 -2.71 -9.52
N VAL A 65 -18.22 -3.11 -8.31
CA VAL A 65 -17.20 -4.16 -8.12
C VAL A 65 -17.73 -5.58 -8.46
N GLU A 66 -19.03 -5.73 -8.64
CA GLU A 66 -19.67 -6.97 -9.08
C GLU A 66 -20.39 -6.82 -10.43
N ASP A 67 -20.16 -5.72 -11.19
CA ASP A 67 -20.72 -5.58 -12.52
C ASP A 67 -20.22 -6.71 -13.45
N PRO A 68 -21.08 -7.68 -13.85
CA PRO A 68 -20.65 -8.84 -14.61
C PRO A 68 -20.13 -8.49 -16.00
N LEU A 69 -20.44 -7.30 -16.52
CA LEU A 69 -19.92 -6.82 -17.80
C LEU A 69 -18.47 -6.31 -17.68
N ARG A 70 -18.03 -5.98 -16.46
CA ARG A 70 -16.73 -5.38 -16.19
C ARG A 70 -15.79 -6.32 -15.42
N THR A 71 -16.31 -7.15 -14.55
CA THR A 71 -15.53 -8.06 -13.71
C THR A 71 -15.58 -9.51 -14.17
N GLY A 72 -16.59 -9.86 -14.97
CA GLY A 72 -16.77 -11.23 -15.49
C GLY A 72 -16.01 -11.51 -16.77
N THR A 73 -15.97 -12.78 -17.13
CA THR A 73 -15.49 -13.25 -18.42
C THR A 73 -16.68 -13.80 -19.24
N ASN A 74 -16.95 -13.21 -20.36
CA ASN A 74 -18.05 -13.59 -21.25
C ASN A 74 -17.58 -13.95 -22.67
N ARG A 75 -18.50 -14.29 -23.58
CA ARG A 75 -18.17 -14.67 -24.97
C ARG A 75 -17.43 -13.57 -25.77
N ARG A 76 -17.51 -12.32 -25.36
CA ARG A 76 -16.86 -11.18 -26.00
C ARG A 76 -15.44 -10.93 -25.45
N GLY A 77 -15.04 -11.65 -24.41
CA GLY A 77 -13.78 -11.51 -23.72
C GLY A 77 -13.94 -11.16 -22.24
N PRO A 78 -12.81 -10.95 -21.53
CA PRO A 78 -12.82 -10.53 -20.15
C PRO A 78 -13.30 -9.09 -20.03
N GLY A 79 -14.03 -8.78 -18.96
CA GLY A 79 -14.38 -7.41 -18.60
C GLY A 79 -13.14 -6.63 -18.11
N VAL A 80 -13.15 -5.33 -18.32
CA VAL A 80 -11.97 -4.46 -18.10
C VAL A 80 -11.49 -4.36 -16.66
N TRP A 81 -12.28 -4.82 -15.69
CA TRP A 81 -11.91 -4.92 -14.26
C TRP A 81 -11.74 -6.35 -13.78
N SER A 82 -11.81 -7.34 -14.70
CA SER A 82 -11.52 -8.72 -14.34
C SER A 82 -10.03 -8.91 -14.10
N PHE A 83 -9.66 -9.74 -13.15
CA PHE A 83 -8.27 -10.09 -12.89
C PHE A 83 -7.58 -10.60 -14.16
N LYS A 84 -8.28 -11.44 -14.94
CA LYS A 84 -7.80 -11.92 -16.24
C LYS A 84 -7.40 -10.79 -17.18
N TYR A 85 -8.26 -9.80 -17.37
CA TYR A 85 -7.97 -8.66 -18.25
C TYR A 85 -6.73 -7.91 -17.78
N LEU A 86 -6.69 -7.56 -16.49
CA LEU A 86 -5.59 -6.77 -15.93
C LEU A 86 -4.26 -7.51 -16.05
N ILE A 87 -4.24 -8.83 -15.78
CA ILE A 87 -3.05 -9.66 -15.98
C ILE A 87 -2.63 -9.70 -17.44
N GLU A 88 -3.55 -9.90 -18.38
CA GLU A 88 -3.26 -9.91 -19.82
C GLU A 88 -2.64 -8.59 -20.29
N GLN A 89 -3.10 -7.45 -19.74
CA GLN A 89 -2.52 -6.14 -20.08
C GLN A 89 -1.11 -5.95 -19.50
N MET A 90 -0.84 -6.47 -18.29
CA MET A 90 0.45 -6.37 -17.63
C MET A 90 1.48 -7.35 -18.18
N ALA A 91 1.08 -8.55 -18.58
CA ALA A 91 1.98 -9.59 -19.09
C ALA A 91 2.67 -9.19 -20.40
N GLY A 92 2.11 -8.27 -21.17
CA GLY A 92 2.68 -7.84 -22.44
C GLY A 92 2.66 -8.95 -23.48
N ASP A 93 3.85 -9.42 -23.88
CA ASP A 93 4.01 -10.54 -24.84
C ASP A 93 4.26 -11.89 -24.14
N ASN A 94 4.38 -11.89 -22.80
CA ASN A 94 4.56 -13.11 -22.00
C ASN A 94 3.24 -13.88 -21.89
N ASP A 95 3.32 -15.17 -21.56
CA ASP A 95 2.14 -15.97 -21.23
C ASP A 95 1.46 -15.39 -19.96
N PRO A 96 0.19 -15.00 -20.04
CA PRO A 96 -0.49 -14.36 -18.91
C PRO A 96 -0.67 -15.28 -17.69
N ALA A 97 -0.72 -16.61 -17.87
CA ALA A 97 -0.83 -17.55 -16.77
C ALA A 97 0.52 -17.69 -16.02
N GLU A 98 1.61 -17.75 -16.78
CA GLU A 98 2.96 -17.75 -16.20
C GLU A 98 3.26 -16.41 -15.51
N PHE A 99 2.83 -15.30 -16.10
CA PHE A 99 2.93 -13.97 -15.48
C PHE A 99 2.15 -13.92 -14.16
N ALA A 100 0.92 -14.43 -14.12
CA ALA A 100 0.15 -14.51 -12.88
C ALA A 100 0.81 -15.43 -11.84
N LEU A 101 1.40 -16.54 -12.28
CA LEU A 101 2.10 -17.46 -11.38
C LEU A 101 3.32 -16.80 -10.72
N SER A 102 4.03 -15.92 -11.45
CA SER A 102 5.19 -15.22 -10.89
C SER A 102 4.84 -14.33 -9.68
N LEU A 103 3.60 -13.80 -9.58
CA LEU A 103 3.12 -13.10 -8.39
C LEU A 103 3.09 -13.99 -7.14
N PHE A 104 2.95 -15.29 -7.31
CA PHE A 104 2.84 -16.25 -6.21
C PHE A 104 4.16 -16.97 -5.91
N SER A 105 5.29 -16.45 -6.35
CA SER A 105 6.63 -17.00 -6.06
C SER A 105 7.08 -16.73 -4.61
N HIS A 106 6.16 -16.90 -3.64
CA HIS A 106 6.41 -16.75 -2.20
C HIS A 106 7.08 -17.97 -1.56
N ALA A 107 7.26 -19.05 -2.32
CA ALA A 107 7.57 -20.37 -1.77
C ALA A 107 9.06 -20.58 -1.45
N GLU A 108 9.90 -19.56 -1.57
CA GLU A 108 11.32 -19.66 -1.33
C GLU A 108 11.81 -18.52 -0.45
N ASP A 109 12.65 -18.85 0.54
CA ASP A 109 13.39 -17.84 1.29
C ASP A 109 14.27 -17.03 0.34
N ARG A 110 14.20 -15.72 0.43
CA ARG A 110 14.96 -14.82 -0.44
C ARG A 110 15.62 -13.71 0.35
N LEU A 111 16.73 -13.22 -0.21
CA LEU A 111 17.26 -11.93 0.17
C LEU A 111 16.80 -10.89 -0.86
N ILE A 112 16.01 -9.94 -0.40
CA ILE A 112 15.57 -8.79 -1.19
C ILE A 112 16.21 -7.57 -0.57
N ASN A 113 17.00 -6.83 -1.36
CA ASN A 113 17.74 -5.68 -0.85
C ASN A 113 18.67 -6.00 0.35
N GLY A 114 19.15 -7.23 0.45
CA GLY A 114 19.99 -7.70 1.57
C GLY A 114 19.21 -8.13 2.82
N HIS A 115 17.89 -8.00 2.84
CA HIS A 115 17.02 -8.38 3.96
C HIS A 115 16.36 -9.73 3.69
N ALA A 116 16.31 -10.58 4.73
CA ALA A 116 15.66 -11.87 4.65
C ALA A 116 14.14 -11.70 4.49
N THR A 117 13.59 -12.41 3.51
CA THR A 117 12.14 -12.46 3.26
C THR A 117 11.73 -13.92 3.34
N PRO A 118 11.04 -14.34 4.42
CA PRO A 118 10.71 -15.74 4.64
C PRO A 118 9.73 -16.25 3.59
N ASP A 119 9.78 -17.54 3.33
CA ASP A 119 8.87 -18.20 2.42
C ASP A 119 7.41 -18.23 2.93
N ARG A 120 6.48 -18.53 2.02
CA ARG A 120 5.05 -18.73 2.30
C ARG A 120 4.58 -20.02 1.59
N PRO A 121 5.04 -21.20 2.00
CA PRO A 121 4.78 -22.45 1.29
C PRO A 121 3.30 -22.75 1.17
N ALA A 122 2.47 -22.25 2.08
CA ALA A 122 1.02 -22.41 2.04
C ALA A 122 0.38 -21.79 0.77
N VAL A 123 1.06 -20.91 0.03
CA VAL A 123 0.55 -20.34 -1.22
C VAL A 123 0.25 -21.44 -2.24
N TRP A 124 1.09 -22.46 -2.31
CA TRP A 124 0.88 -23.57 -3.24
C TRP A 124 -0.40 -24.34 -2.92
N GLN A 125 -0.52 -24.83 -1.69
CA GLN A 125 -1.64 -25.70 -1.27
C GLN A 125 -2.97 -24.94 -1.20
N ARG A 126 -2.93 -23.66 -0.84
CA ARG A 126 -4.15 -22.89 -0.55
C ARG A 126 -4.65 -22.06 -1.72
N ILE A 127 -3.78 -21.75 -2.69
CA ILE A 127 -4.10 -20.89 -3.83
C ILE A 127 -3.85 -21.60 -5.17
N ILE A 128 -2.61 -22.04 -5.41
CA ILE A 128 -2.21 -22.52 -6.75
C ILE A 128 -2.83 -23.89 -7.08
N GLU A 129 -2.73 -24.85 -6.18
CA GLU A 129 -3.24 -26.20 -6.39
C GLU A 129 -4.78 -26.22 -6.61
N PRO A 130 -5.60 -25.55 -5.78
CA PRO A 130 -7.04 -25.42 -6.04
C PRO A 130 -7.37 -24.70 -7.33
N TRP A 131 -6.58 -23.68 -7.71
CA TRP A 131 -6.77 -22.98 -8.97
C TRP A 131 -6.48 -23.88 -10.17
N LEU A 132 -5.39 -24.64 -10.15
CA LEU A 132 -5.05 -25.65 -11.16
C LEU A 132 -6.16 -26.69 -11.29
N ALA A 133 -6.70 -27.17 -10.16
CA ALA A 133 -7.79 -28.16 -10.16
C ALA A 133 -9.04 -27.60 -10.86
N LYS A 134 -9.44 -26.37 -10.57
CA LYS A 134 -10.57 -25.68 -11.24
C LYS A 134 -10.32 -25.46 -12.73
N GLY A 135 -9.07 -25.24 -13.13
CA GLY A 135 -8.65 -25.05 -14.52
C GLY A 135 -8.41 -26.35 -15.31
N GLY A 136 -8.68 -27.52 -14.74
CA GLY A 136 -8.43 -28.81 -15.40
C GLY A 136 -6.93 -29.10 -15.58
N GLY A 137 -6.11 -28.75 -14.60
CA GLY A 137 -4.65 -28.91 -14.60
C GLY A 137 -3.89 -27.75 -15.24
N LYS A 138 -4.56 -26.64 -15.53
CA LYS A 138 -3.95 -25.41 -16.08
C LYS A 138 -4.34 -24.20 -15.24
N LEU A 139 -3.45 -23.23 -15.14
CA LEU A 139 -3.77 -21.92 -14.56
C LEU A 139 -4.66 -21.13 -15.53
N ASP A 140 -5.96 -21.36 -15.46
CA ASP A 140 -6.91 -20.59 -16.25
C ASP A 140 -7.34 -19.34 -15.49
N LEU A 141 -6.97 -18.18 -15.99
CA LEU A 141 -7.25 -16.87 -15.36
C LEU A 141 -8.75 -16.59 -15.18
N ARG A 142 -9.64 -17.33 -15.86
CA ARG A 142 -11.11 -17.24 -15.64
C ARG A 142 -11.52 -17.76 -14.26
N PHE A 143 -10.71 -18.63 -13.69
CA PHE A 143 -10.94 -19.27 -12.39
C PHE A 143 -9.97 -18.78 -11.32
N ALA A 144 -9.28 -17.66 -11.58
CA ALA A 144 -8.41 -17.05 -10.57
C ALA A 144 -9.19 -16.86 -9.25
N PRO A 145 -8.66 -17.33 -8.11
CA PRO A 145 -9.38 -17.31 -6.84
C PRO A 145 -9.32 -15.92 -6.20
N VAL A 146 -9.81 -14.91 -6.92
CA VAL A 146 -9.79 -13.52 -6.46
C VAL A 146 -11.11 -12.82 -6.76
N LYS A 147 -11.46 -11.84 -5.93
CA LYS A 147 -12.66 -11.02 -6.07
C LYS A 147 -12.30 -9.55 -5.94
N LEU A 148 -12.77 -8.73 -6.88
CA LEU A 148 -12.59 -7.28 -6.80
C LEU A 148 -13.35 -6.72 -5.60
N LEU A 149 -12.67 -5.98 -4.73
CA LEU A 149 -13.20 -5.33 -3.53
C LEU A 149 -13.35 -3.82 -3.72
N ALA A 150 -12.37 -3.19 -4.38
CA ALA A 150 -12.39 -1.75 -4.57
C ALA A 150 -11.65 -1.30 -5.82
N ILE A 151 -12.07 -0.15 -6.38
CA ILE A 151 -11.31 0.66 -7.33
C ILE A 151 -11.02 1.99 -6.65
N VAL A 152 -9.74 2.41 -6.63
CA VAL A 152 -9.29 3.52 -5.79
C VAL A 152 -8.55 4.56 -6.63
N ASN A 153 -8.91 5.80 -6.42
CA ASN A 153 -8.18 6.97 -6.91
C ASN A 153 -7.21 7.46 -5.84
N ARG A 154 -5.94 7.56 -6.19
CA ARG A 154 -4.84 8.04 -5.35
C ARG A 154 -4.12 9.20 -6.02
N MET A 155 -4.86 10.17 -6.56
CA MET A 155 -4.26 11.41 -7.10
C MET A 155 -3.57 12.24 -6.01
N ASP A 156 -3.83 11.96 -4.74
CA ASP A 156 -3.08 12.51 -3.61
C ASP A 156 -1.60 12.09 -3.60
N LEU A 157 -1.22 11.04 -4.34
CA LEU A 157 0.16 10.57 -4.49
C LEU A 157 0.89 11.17 -5.70
N ARG A 158 0.32 12.17 -6.35
CA ARG A 158 0.96 12.86 -7.49
C ARG A 158 2.35 13.35 -7.16
N GLN A 159 3.22 13.34 -8.17
CA GLN A 159 4.59 13.80 -8.05
C GLN A 159 4.80 14.97 -9.01
N VAL A 160 5.11 16.13 -8.45
CA VAL A 160 5.36 17.36 -9.22
C VAL A 160 6.60 18.04 -8.67
N VAL A 161 7.53 18.39 -9.57
CA VAL A 161 8.77 19.07 -9.24
C VAL A 161 8.81 20.38 -10.03
N GLY A 162 8.55 21.50 -9.37
CA GLY A 162 8.39 22.79 -10.03
C GLY A 162 7.17 22.82 -10.96
N GLU A 163 7.37 22.88 -12.27
CA GLU A 163 6.31 22.81 -13.29
C GLU A 163 6.25 21.43 -13.99
N GLU A 164 7.18 20.55 -13.68
CA GLU A 164 7.25 19.21 -14.24
C GLU A 164 6.34 18.24 -13.43
N VAL A 165 5.49 17.52 -14.12
CA VAL A 165 4.66 16.47 -13.53
C VAL A 165 5.30 15.12 -13.88
N LEU A 166 5.74 14.41 -12.87
CA LEU A 166 6.31 13.07 -13.00
C LEU A 166 5.22 12.00 -12.96
N SER A 167 4.14 12.24 -12.20
CA SER A 167 2.98 11.37 -12.06
C SER A 167 1.76 12.16 -11.60
N ALA A 168 0.58 11.82 -12.09
CA ALA A 168 -0.68 12.36 -11.56
C ALA A 168 -1.19 11.58 -10.31
N GLY A 169 -0.40 10.68 -9.79
CA GLY A 169 -0.77 9.77 -8.70
C GLY A 169 -1.04 8.36 -9.18
N GLU A 170 -1.87 7.64 -8.48
CA GLU A 170 -2.13 6.23 -8.79
C GLU A 170 -3.62 5.92 -8.92
N GLY A 171 -3.92 4.93 -9.78
CA GLY A 171 -5.18 4.20 -9.81
C GLY A 171 -4.96 2.78 -9.30
N ARG A 172 -5.80 2.32 -8.35
CA ARG A 172 -5.58 1.02 -7.73
C ARG A 172 -6.79 0.09 -7.88
N PHE A 173 -6.51 -1.21 -7.99
CA PHE A 173 -7.51 -2.26 -7.89
C PHE A 173 -7.16 -3.14 -6.69
N VAL A 174 -8.10 -3.29 -5.77
CA VAL A 174 -7.94 -4.14 -4.60
C VAL A 174 -8.74 -5.41 -4.81
N PHE A 175 -8.04 -6.55 -4.87
CA PHE A 175 -8.64 -7.87 -4.94
C PHE A 175 -8.47 -8.59 -3.61
N GLY A 176 -9.50 -9.26 -3.14
CA GLY A 176 -9.43 -10.21 -2.04
C GLY A 176 -9.23 -11.62 -2.59
N VAL A 177 -8.39 -12.42 -1.94
CA VAL A 177 -8.11 -13.81 -2.32
C VAL A 177 -9.11 -14.74 -1.68
N LEU A 178 -9.56 -15.74 -2.44
CA LEU A 178 -10.54 -16.74 -2.03
C LEU A 178 -9.88 -18.12 -1.83
N ASP A 179 -10.44 -18.93 -0.97
CA ASP A 179 -10.11 -20.34 -0.81
C ASP A 179 -10.75 -21.23 -1.90
N GLU A 180 -10.52 -22.53 -1.82
CA GLU A 180 -11.09 -23.51 -2.76
C GLU A 180 -12.61 -23.56 -2.78
N SER A 181 -13.27 -23.19 -1.67
CA SER A 181 -14.73 -23.13 -1.53
C SER A 181 -15.34 -21.82 -2.00
N GLY A 182 -14.52 -20.88 -2.47
CA GLY A 182 -14.95 -19.56 -2.88
C GLY A 182 -15.21 -18.58 -1.73
N LYS A 183 -14.74 -18.89 -0.53
CA LYS A 183 -14.81 -18.02 0.65
C LYS A 183 -13.54 -17.18 0.78
N PRO A 184 -13.56 -16.07 1.53
CA PRO A 184 -12.33 -15.33 1.83
C PRO A 184 -11.24 -16.22 2.43
N LEU A 185 -10.04 -16.15 1.86
CA LEU A 185 -8.89 -16.89 2.37
C LEU A 185 -8.48 -16.31 3.73
N THR A 186 -8.63 -17.09 4.81
CA THR A 186 -8.34 -16.68 6.18
C THR A 186 -7.19 -17.47 6.78
N PRO A 187 -6.52 -16.99 7.85
CA PRO A 187 -5.50 -17.76 8.55
C PRO A 187 -6.01 -19.13 9.02
N THR A 188 -5.16 -20.17 8.92
CA THR A 188 -5.50 -21.52 9.39
C THR A 188 -5.45 -21.56 10.92
N GLY A 189 -6.57 -21.89 11.57
CA GLY A 189 -6.64 -22.02 13.02
C GLY A 189 -6.61 -20.72 13.81
N GLY A 190 -6.61 -19.58 13.13
CA GLY A 190 -6.64 -18.25 13.74
C GLY A 190 -8.04 -17.61 13.71
N PRO A 191 -8.22 -16.48 14.40
CA PRO A 191 -9.44 -15.70 14.28
C PRO A 191 -9.67 -15.31 12.82
N ALA A 192 -10.92 -15.33 12.39
CA ALA A 192 -11.32 -15.02 11.00
C ALA A 192 -11.11 -13.53 10.62
N VAL A 193 -10.18 -12.85 11.27
CA VAL A 193 -9.85 -11.44 11.04
C VAL A 193 -8.71 -11.36 10.04
N GLY A 194 -8.96 -10.64 8.97
CA GLY A 194 -8.02 -10.47 7.89
C GLY A 194 -8.14 -11.57 6.83
N GLY A 195 -7.90 -11.22 5.63
CA GLY A 195 -7.77 -12.11 4.48
C GLY A 195 -6.47 -11.76 3.75
N MET A 196 -6.18 -12.43 2.67
CA MET A 196 -5.14 -12.01 1.75
C MET A 196 -5.73 -11.03 0.74
N THR A 197 -5.04 -9.92 0.49
CA THR A 197 -5.40 -9.00 -0.60
C THR A 197 -4.24 -8.83 -1.57
N ILE A 198 -4.58 -8.56 -2.82
CA ILE A 198 -3.67 -8.22 -3.91
C ILE A 198 -4.07 -6.81 -4.38
N ILE A 199 -3.16 -5.88 -4.35
CA ILE A 199 -3.38 -4.49 -4.73
C ILE A 199 -2.54 -4.19 -5.97
N LEU A 200 -3.20 -3.96 -7.09
CA LEU A 200 -2.56 -3.53 -8.33
C LEU A 200 -2.49 -2.00 -8.32
N GLU A 201 -1.29 -1.42 -8.35
CA GLU A 201 -1.04 0.00 -8.23
C GLU A 201 -0.46 0.54 -9.53
N TYR A 202 -1.25 1.30 -10.28
CA TYR A 202 -0.88 1.84 -11.57
C TYR A 202 -0.60 3.34 -11.47
N ASP A 203 0.46 3.78 -12.13
CA ASP A 203 0.70 5.20 -12.39
C ASP A 203 -0.43 5.80 -13.23
N LEU A 204 -0.82 7.03 -12.91
CA LEU A 204 -1.68 7.85 -13.77
C LEU A 204 -0.77 8.71 -14.67
N PRO A 205 -0.56 8.31 -15.95
CA PRO A 205 0.44 8.96 -16.80
C PRO A 205 0.10 10.42 -17.04
N ALA A 206 1.01 11.33 -16.66
CA ALA A 206 0.91 12.76 -16.90
C ALA A 206 2.30 13.36 -17.03
N ASN A 207 2.46 14.30 -17.95
CA ASN A 207 3.72 14.99 -18.17
C ASN A 207 3.59 16.51 -17.94
N THR A 208 2.38 17.00 -17.80
CA THR A 208 2.10 18.44 -17.66
C THR A 208 1.05 18.71 -16.58
N LEU A 209 1.06 19.93 -16.03
CA LEU A 209 0.00 20.38 -15.12
C LEU A 209 -1.41 20.34 -15.76
N LYS A 210 -1.48 20.43 -17.09
CA LYS A 210 -2.74 20.28 -17.82
C LYS A 210 -3.24 18.84 -17.78
N ASP A 211 -2.35 17.85 -17.95
CA ASP A 211 -2.71 16.43 -17.86
C ASP A 211 -3.17 16.08 -16.45
N LEU A 212 -2.45 16.57 -15.44
CA LEU A 212 -2.81 16.41 -14.04
C LEU A 212 -4.22 16.97 -13.75
N LYS A 213 -4.51 18.19 -14.24
CA LYS A 213 -5.83 18.79 -14.10
C LYS A 213 -6.91 17.97 -14.82
N GLN A 214 -6.61 17.46 -16.01
CA GLN A 214 -7.55 16.63 -16.77
C GLN A 214 -7.89 15.34 -16.01
N TRP A 215 -6.90 14.68 -15.37
CA TRP A 215 -7.17 13.54 -14.51
C TRP A 215 -8.13 13.88 -13.36
N ALA A 216 -7.91 15.02 -12.69
CA ALA A 216 -8.78 15.46 -11.61
C ALA A 216 -10.21 15.72 -12.09
N GLU A 217 -10.37 16.40 -13.22
CA GLU A 217 -11.67 16.69 -13.83
C GLU A 217 -12.40 15.41 -14.27
N ASP A 218 -11.69 14.44 -14.83
CA ASP A 218 -12.25 13.17 -15.30
C ASP A 218 -12.73 12.29 -14.13
N TRP A 219 -11.96 12.22 -13.03
CA TRP A 219 -12.40 11.57 -11.81
C TRP A 219 -13.61 12.29 -11.20
N HIS A 220 -13.55 13.62 -11.11
CA HIS A 220 -14.64 14.42 -10.54
C HIS A 220 -15.93 14.35 -11.37
N ALA A 221 -15.84 14.13 -12.67
CA ALA A 221 -17.00 13.95 -13.53
C ALA A 221 -17.86 12.74 -13.11
N LEU A 222 -17.27 11.71 -12.52
CA LEU A 222 -17.97 10.54 -11.98
C LEU A 222 -18.95 10.92 -10.83
N GLY A 223 -18.61 11.94 -10.05
CA GLY A 223 -19.46 12.43 -8.94
C GLY A 223 -20.83 12.91 -9.37
N ARG A 224 -20.98 13.31 -10.64
CA ARG A 224 -22.25 13.77 -11.22
C ARG A 224 -23.16 12.64 -11.70
N MET A 225 -22.63 11.42 -11.78
CA MET A 225 -23.35 10.25 -12.28
C MET A 225 -23.95 9.44 -11.13
N LYS A 226 -25.02 8.70 -11.43
CA LYS A 226 -25.60 7.79 -10.45
C LYS A 226 -24.66 6.60 -10.24
N LEU A 227 -24.12 6.42 -9.04
CA LEU A 227 -23.22 5.34 -8.66
C LEU A 227 -23.80 3.98 -9.08
N GLY A 228 -22.97 3.15 -9.73
CA GLY A 228 -23.32 1.82 -10.21
C GLY A 228 -24.34 1.81 -11.36
N SER A 229 -24.66 2.95 -11.98
CA SER A 229 -25.43 2.97 -13.22
C SER A 229 -24.59 2.48 -14.40
N ARG A 230 -25.23 2.06 -15.48
CA ARG A 230 -24.52 1.64 -16.72
C ARG A 230 -23.61 2.77 -17.24
N GLU A 231 -24.06 4.02 -17.15
CA GLU A 231 -23.31 5.20 -17.55
C GLU A 231 -22.06 5.37 -16.68
N TYR A 232 -22.23 5.36 -15.36
CA TYR A 232 -21.13 5.44 -14.39
C TYR A 232 -20.08 4.35 -14.64
N ASN A 233 -20.51 3.08 -14.71
CA ASN A 233 -19.61 1.96 -14.93
C ASN A 233 -18.91 2.04 -16.31
N HIS A 234 -19.57 2.60 -17.32
CA HIS A 234 -18.95 2.83 -18.62
C HIS A 234 -17.86 3.91 -18.52
N HIS A 235 -18.12 5.06 -17.92
CA HIS A 235 -17.16 6.14 -17.79
C HIS A 235 -15.98 5.74 -16.91
N LEU A 236 -16.23 5.10 -15.77
CA LEU A 236 -15.17 4.56 -14.92
C LEU A 236 -14.33 3.51 -15.67
N GLY A 237 -14.96 2.65 -16.46
CA GLY A 237 -14.23 1.68 -17.31
C GLY A 237 -13.33 2.35 -18.33
N MET A 238 -13.81 3.39 -19.01
CA MET A 238 -13.00 4.20 -19.94
C MET A 238 -11.84 4.90 -19.24
N LEU A 239 -12.10 5.43 -18.04
CA LEU A 239 -11.11 6.13 -17.24
C LEU A 239 -10.01 5.18 -16.78
N THR A 240 -10.37 4.01 -16.24
CA THR A 240 -9.41 3.02 -15.77
C THR A 240 -8.57 2.43 -16.89
N GLN A 241 -9.12 2.22 -18.08
CA GLN A 241 -8.37 1.74 -19.25
C GLN A 241 -7.26 2.69 -19.70
N ARG A 242 -7.33 3.97 -19.34
CA ARG A 242 -6.26 4.93 -19.64
C ARG A 242 -4.95 4.66 -18.87
N PHE A 243 -5.00 3.85 -17.82
CA PHE A 243 -3.80 3.43 -17.10
C PHE A 243 -3.63 1.91 -17.00
N THR A 244 -4.67 1.12 -17.25
CA THR A 244 -4.54 -0.35 -17.19
C THR A 244 -4.17 -0.99 -18.52
N ASP A 245 -4.55 -0.38 -19.66
CA ASP A 245 -4.29 -0.96 -20.96
C ASP A 245 -2.80 -0.97 -21.28
N ARG A 246 -2.33 -2.01 -21.93
CA ARG A 246 -0.98 -2.08 -22.51
C ARG A 246 -0.71 -0.87 -23.41
N GLY A 247 0.51 -0.35 -23.35
CA GLY A 247 0.93 0.85 -24.08
C GLY A 247 0.69 2.16 -23.34
N ARG A 248 0.18 2.12 -22.10
CA ARG A 248 0.02 3.31 -21.26
C ARG A 248 1.30 3.65 -20.48
N GLY A 249 2.16 2.67 -20.24
CA GLY A 249 3.48 2.83 -19.64
C GLY A 249 4.59 2.84 -20.70
N LEU A 250 4.61 3.81 -21.59
CA LEU A 250 5.67 3.91 -22.61
C LEU A 250 7.05 4.01 -21.94
N GLY A 251 8.00 3.17 -22.39
CA GLY A 251 9.34 3.10 -21.82
C GLY A 251 9.46 2.25 -20.53
N ARG A 252 8.35 1.72 -20.02
CA ARG A 252 8.33 0.78 -18.89
C ARG A 252 8.27 -0.67 -19.39
N PRO A 253 8.64 -1.67 -18.54
CA PRO A 253 8.50 -3.07 -18.87
C PRO A 253 7.08 -3.42 -19.33
N ASN A 254 6.97 -4.28 -20.33
CA ASN A 254 5.71 -4.70 -20.96
C ASN A 254 4.82 -3.56 -21.48
N GLN A 255 5.32 -2.33 -21.51
CA GLN A 255 4.55 -1.10 -21.79
C GLN A 255 3.37 -0.90 -20.80
N SER A 256 3.47 -1.47 -19.61
CA SER A 256 2.49 -1.35 -18.54
C SER A 256 2.73 -0.09 -17.72
N ALA A 257 1.66 0.59 -17.31
CA ALA A 257 1.75 1.67 -16.33
C ALA A 257 1.77 1.16 -14.88
N LEU A 258 1.87 -0.15 -14.66
CA LEU A 258 1.99 -0.71 -13.31
C LEU A 258 3.22 -0.14 -12.61
N ASN A 259 3.04 0.43 -11.42
CA ASN A 259 4.14 0.78 -10.51
C ASN A 259 4.61 -0.47 -9.78
N GLN A 260 3.70 -1.08 -9.03
CA GLN A 260 3.92 -2.29 -8.26
C GLN A 260 2.61 -3.02 -8.00
N ILE A 261 2.74 -4.26 -7.55
CA ILE A 261 1.66 -5.01 -6.92
C ILE A 261 2.04 -5.18 -5.45
N ARG A 262 1.10 -4.93 -4.55
CA ARG A 262 1.28 -5.24 -3.12
C ARG A 262 0.40 -6.40 -2.72
N THR A 263 0.97 -7.30 -1.92
CA THR A 263 0.23 -8.39 -1.29
C THR A 263 0.35 -8.27 0.21
N ASN A 264 -0.71 -8.60 0.93
CA ASN A 264 -0.63 -8.90 2.35
C ASN A 264 -0.96 -10.37 2.54
N ASP A 265 -0.26 -11.04 3.42
CA ASP A 265 -0.21 -12.50 3.42
C ASP A 265 -0.47 -13.19 4.75
N ILE A 266 -1.12 -12.52 5.72
CA ILE A 266 -1.44 -13.16 7.02
C ILE A 266 -2.21 -14.48 6.87
N ALA A 267 -2.97 -14.62 5.80
CA ALA A 267 -3.69 -15.85 5.50
C ALA A 267 -2.76 -17.03 5.16
N LEU A 268 -1.51 -16.77 4.82
CA LEU A 268 -0.55 -17.79 4.42
C LEU A 268 0.37 -18.20 5.57
N ALA A 269 0.80 -17.26 6.41
CA ALA A 269 1.64 -17.51 7.57
C ALA A 269 1.64 -16.32 8.54
N THR A 270 2.15 -16.58 9.75
CA THR A 270 2.45 -15.57 10.78
C THR A 270 3.97 -15.39 10.83
N PRO A 271 4.50 -14.17 10.98
CA PRO A 271 3.79 -12.89 11.10
C PRO A 271 3.15 -12.44 9.79
N TRP A 272 2.21 -11.48 9.88
CA TRP A 272 1.69 -10.79 8.70
C TRP A 272 2.83 -10.03 8.01
N GLU A 273 2.86 -10.12 6.69
CA GLU A 273 3.80 -9.35 5.89
C GLU A 273 3.09 -8.67 4.71
N LEU A 274 3.55 -7.48 4.40
CA LEU A 274 3.28 -6.84 3.14
C LEU A 274 4.50 -7.05 2.24
N ARG A 275 4.25 -7.47 1.00
CA ARG A 275 5.27 -7.66 -0.04
C ARG A 275 4.97 -6.82 -1.23
N GLU A 276 6.02 -6.42 -1.92
CA GLU A 276 5.96 -5.62 -3.14
C GLU A 276 6.54 -6.38 -4.33
N TRP A 277 5.92 -6.24 -5.47
CA TRP A 277 6.26 -6.93 -6.70
C TRP A 277 6.34 -5.91 -7.83
N VAL A 278 7.37 -6.01 -8.66
CA VAL A 278 7.57 -5.14 -9.82
C VAL A 278 7.76 -5.98 -11.08
N ILE A 279 7.46 -5.42 -12.25
CA ILE A 279 7.75 -6.08 -13.52
C ILE A 279 9.25 -5.92 -13.79
N ASP A 280 9.96 -7.03 -13.88
CA ASP A 280 11.37 -7.06 -14.24
C ASP A 280 11.59 -6.62 -15.69
N SER A 281 12.56 -5.75 -15.89
CA SER A 281 12.83 -5.17 -17.22
C SER A 281 13.44 -6.15 -18.22
N GLU A 282 14.05 -7.24 -17.76
CA GLU A 282 14.70 -8.23 -18.61
C GLU A 282 13.75 -9.36 -18.99
N SER A 283 13.10 -9.96 -18.00
CA SER A 283 12.21 -11.11 -18.20
C SER A 283 10.76 -10.69 -18.53
N GLY A 284 10.34 -9.50 -18.11
CA GLY A 284 8.96 -9.04 -18.21
C GLY A 284 7.98 -9.75 -17.25
N PHE A 285 8.49 -10.57 -16.30
CA PHE A 285 7.69 -11.21 -15.25
C PHE A 285 7.73 -10.41 -13.95
N LEU A 286 6.86 -10.75 -13.02
CA LEU A 286 6.87 -10.15 -11.69
C LEU A 286 7.99 -10.75 -10.84
N ILE A 287 8.75 -9.88 -10.22
CA ILE A 287 9.77 -10.24 -9.23
C ILE A 287 9.49 -9.52 -7.91
N PRO A 288 9.86 -10.11 -6.76
CA PRO A 288 9.79 -9.40 -5.49
C PRO A 288 10.74 -8.20 -5.49
N GLY A 289 10.23 -7.06 -5.03
CA GLY A 289 10.99 -5.83 -4.83
C GLY A 289 11.05 -5.45 -3.36
N PRO A 290 11.93 -4.51 -2.99
CA PRO A 290 11.95 -3.93 -1.65
C PRO A 290 10.67 -3.12 -1.43
N VAL A 291 10.13 -3.18 -0.21
CA VAL A 291 8.96 -2.42 0.17
C VAL A 291 9.35 -0.95 0.39
N ALA A 292 8.92 -0.11 -0.53
CA ALA A 292 9.26 1.30 -0.50
C ALA A 292 8.80 1.99 0.81
N GLU A 293 9.58 2.97 1.28
CA GLU A 293 9.32 3.78 2.49
C GLU A 293 9.26 2.96 3.81
N THR A 294 9.58 1.67 3.81
CA THR A 294 9.55 0.82 5.00
C THR A 294 10.92 0.21 5.24
N PRO A 295 11.68 0.67 6.25
CA PRO A 295 12.95 0.04 6.59
C PRO A 295 12.74 -1.30 7.29
N ASP A 296 13.80 -2.10 7.34
CA ASP A 296 13.78 -3.34 8.10
C ASP A 296 13.60 -3.05 9.59
N PHE A 297 12.43 -3.44 10.09
CA PHE A 297 12.05 -3.19 11.47
C PHE A 297 12.97 -3.89 12.47
N VAL A 298 13.39 -5.12 12.15
CA VAL A 298 14.20 -5.93 13.07
C VAL A 298 15.59 -5.33 13.27
N THR A 299 16.17 -4.79 12.22
CA THR A 299 17.54 -4.26 12.27
C THR A 299 17.60 -2.80 12.69
N LEU A 300 16.54 -2.00 12.45
CA LEU A 300 16.58 -0.55 12.62
C LEU A 300 15.80 -0.05 13.86
N ASN A 301 14.71 -0.73 14.26
CA ASN A 301 13.89 -0.23 15.38
C ASN A 301 14.68 -0.21 16.70
N ASN A 302 14.49 0.83 17.48
CA ASN A 302 15.14 1.05 18.77
C ASN A 302 16.68 1.08 18.73
N THR A 303 17.24 1.63 17.64
CA THR A 303 18.68 1.78 17.43
C THR A 303 19.11 3.25 17.43
N PRO A 304 20.38 3.56 17.73
CA PRO A 304 20.95 4.90 17.55
C PRO A 304 20.82 5.37 16.08
N GLU A 305 21.00 4.47 15.12
CA GLU A 305 20.92 4.76 13.68
C GLU A 305 19.53 5.26 13.28
N LEU A 306 18.47 4.70 13.86
CA LEU A 306 17.12 5.24 13.67
C LEU A 306 16.98 6.63 14.26
N ALA A 307 17.53 6.86 15.47
CA ALA A 307 17.47 8.19 16.10
C ALA A 307 18.19 9.24 15.26
N ASP A 308 19.36 8.91 14.73
CA ASP A 308 20.13 9.81 13.83
C ASP A 308 19.35 10.07 12.53
N LEU A 309 18.81 9.03 11.88
CA LEU A 309 17.98 9.16 10.68
C LEU A 309 16.80 10.11 10.90
N LEU A 310 16.09 9.96 12.02
CA LEU A 310 14.91 10.78 12.33
C LEU A 310 15.29 12.23 12.67
N ASN A 311 16.37 12.45 13.41
CA ASN A 311 16.84 13.79 13.79
C ASN A 311 17.38 14.56 12.58
N GLU A 312 18.17 13.91 11.73
CA GLU A 312 18.75 14.52 10.52
C GLU A 312 17.68 14.88 9.48
N ASN A 313 16.57 14.17 9.46
CA ASN A 313 15.49 14.35 8.50
C ASN A 313 14.21 14.94 9.10
N ALA A 314 14.27 15.49 10.32
CA ALA A 314 13.08 15.94 11.06
C ALA A 314 12.20 16.89 10.24
N ASP A 315 12.78 17.93 9.64
CA ASP A 315 12.03 18.91 8.84
C ASP A 315 11.34 18.26 7.64
N SER A 316 12.03 17.39 6.91
CA SER A 316 11.49 16.71 5.74
C SER A 316 10.44 15.66 6.09
N ILE A 317 10.53 15.04 7.27
CA ILE A 317 9.52 14.13 7.81
C ILE A 317 8.26 14.93 8.18
N LEU A 318 8.43 16.07 8.86
CA LEU A 318 7.32 16.93 9.28
C LEU A 318 6.60 17.58 8.10
N ASP A 319 7.31 17.97 7.06
CA ASP A 319 6.71 18.55 5.86
C ASP A 319 6.26 17.51 4.84
N GLY A 320 6.60 16.21 5.04
CA GLY A 320 6.20 15.09 4.20
C GLY A 320 7.03 14.90 2.94
N SER A 321 8.15 15.61 2.81
CA SER A 321 9.07 15.47 1.66
C SER A 321 10.10 14.35 1.86
N PHE A 322 10.24 13.81 3.08
CA PHE A 322 11.16 12.72 3.37
C PHE A 322 10.91 11.51 2.48
N ARG A 323 11.99 10.92 2.02
CA ARG A 323 12.01 9.65 1.29
C ARG A 323 13.06 8.75 1.92
N LEU A 324 12.65 7.54 2.28
CA LEU A 324 13.58 6.54 2.78
C LEU A 324 14.61 6.20 1.68
N PRO A 325 15.90 6.25 1.99
CA PRO A 325 16.92 5.72 1.07
C PRO A 325 16.62 4.27 0.69
N MET A 326 16.69 3.94 -0.60
CA MET A 326 16.28 2.63 -1.10
C MET A 326 17.09 1.49 -0.48
N GLU A 327 18.34 1.74 -0.14
CA GLU A 327 19.24 0.77 0.52
C GLU A 327 18.77 0.38 1.93
N LEU A 328 17.91 1.19 2.55
CA LEU A 328 17.31 0.89 3.86
C LEU A 328 15.93 0.22 3.76
N ALA A 329 15.36 0.15 2.55
CA ALA A 329 14.04 -0.46 2.35
C ALA A 329 14.08 -1.97 2.57
N ALA A 330 13.17 -2.49 3.38
CA ALA A 330 13.07 -3.91 3.69
C ALA A 330 12.62 -4.75 2.48
N GLY A 331 12.97 -6.02 2.48
CA GLY A 331 12.51 -6.99 1.48
C GLY A 331 11.03 -7.38 1.65
N SER A 332 10.52 -7.28 2.88
CA SER A 332 9.10 -7.34 3.22
C SER A 332 8.85 -6.48 4.44
N ALA A 333 7.61 -6.05 4.64
CA ALA A 333 7.23 -5.26 5.80
C ALA A 333 6.39 -6.12 6.74
N PRO A 334 7.01 -6.71 7.78
CA PRO A 334 6.27 -7.45 8.77
C PRO A 334 5.49 -6.50 9.67
N ALA A 335 4.25 -6.89 9.98
CA ALA A 335 3.48 -6.28 11.04
C ALA A 335 2.81 -7.38 11.85
N GLY A 336 3.14 -7.45 13.10
CA GLY A 336 2.59 -8.45 13.99
C GLY A 336 3.58 -8.85 15.08
N PRO A 337 3.12 -9.53 16.12
CA PRO A 337 4.03 -10.07 17.11
C PRO A 337 4.93 -11.10 16.41
N PHE A 338 6.21 -10.87 16.50
CA PHE A 338 7.20 -11.89 16.23
C PHE A 338 7.37 -12.66 17.54
N PHE A 339 6.98 -13.92 17.56
CA PHE A 339 7.30 -14.81 18.66
C PHE A 339 8.53 -15.62 18.24
N ASP A 340 9.63 -15.37 18.88
CA ASP A 340 10.71 -16.32 18.89
C ASP A 340 10.38 -17.40 19.92
N LEU A 341 10.21 -18.60 19.44
CA LEU A 341 10.01 -19.76 20.27
C LEU A 341 11.35 -20.45 20.56
N SER A 342 12.43 -19.70 20.67
CA SER A 342 13.75 -20.24 21.00
C SER A 342 13.68 -20.99 22.34
N PRO A 343 14.13 -22.23 22.41
CA PRO A 343 14.09 -23.03 23.62
C PRO A 343 15.05 -22.54 24.72
N SER A 344 15.80 -21.48 24.46
CA SER A 344 16.75 -20.90 25.43
C SER A 344 16.15 -19.77 26.29
N LEU A 345 14.88 -19.40 26.08
CA LEU A 345 14.25 -18.37 26.91
C LEU A 345 13.91 -18.93 28.29
N ASP A 346 14.43 -18.24 29.31
CA ASP A 346 14.00 -18.41 30.69
C ASP A 346 12.45 -18.29 30.76
N PRO A 347 11.74 -19.25 31.36
CA PRO A 347 10.30 -19.18 31.55
C PRO A 347 9.79 -17.85 32.13
N ALA A 348 10.59 -17.18 32.98
CA ALA A 348 10.26 -15.87 33.51
C ALA A 348 10.29 -14.75 32.45
N ILE A 349 11.13 -14.87 31.43
CA ILE A 349 11.17 -13.92 30.30
C ILE A 349 9.96 -14.17 29.37
N LEU A 350 9.59 -15.43 29.20
CA LEU A 350 8.40 -15.80 28.43
C LEU A 350 7.12 -15.28 29.10
N GLU A 351 7.01 -15.43 30.43
CA GLU A 351 5.88 -14.93 31.22
C GLU A 351 5.82 -13.40 31.22
N ALA A 352 6.96 -12.69 31.30
CA ALA A 352 7.03 -11.24 31.18
C ALA A 352 6.62 -10.75 29.77
N ASN A 353 7.01 -11.47 28.73
CA ASN A 353 6.64 -11.16 27.34
C ASN A 353 5.18 -11.48 27.05
N LEU A 354 4.63 -12.55 27.64
CA LEU A 354 3.20 -12.86 27.57
C LEU A 354 2.38 -11.77 28.28
N THR A 355 2.82 -11.29 29.45
CA THR A 355 2.16 -10.19 30.18
C THR A 355 2.23 -8.88 29.40
N ALA A 356 3.34 -8.60 28.71
CA ALA A 356 3.47 -7.45 27.81
C ALA A 356 2.60 -7.60 26.58
N ALA A 357 2.47 -8.81 26.02
CA ALA A 357 1.57 -9.12 24.91
C ALA A 357 0.10 -9.03 25.34
N GLU A 358 -0.25 -9.42 26.57
CA GLU A 358 -1.58 -9.24 27.17
C GLU A 358 -1.91 -7.74 27.37
N ALA A 359 -0.96 -6.93 27.79
CA ALA A 359 -1.12 -5.49 27.88
C ALA A 359 -1.35 -4.86 26.50
N THR A 360 -0.69 -5.41 25.46
CA THR A 360 -0.87 -4.97 24.06
C THR A 360 -2.16 -5.55 23.45
N ALA A 361 -2.64 -6.71 23.91
CA ALA A 361 -3.89 -7.36 23.47
C ALA A 361 -5.16 -6.57 23.89
N SER A 362 -5.08 -5.65 24.84
CA SER A 362 -6.17 -4.70 25.10
C SER A 362 -6.49 -3.79 23.90
N PHE A 363 -5.69 -3.81 22.85
CA PHE A 363 -5.94 -3.16 21.56
C PHE A 363 -6.71 -4.00 20.52
N GLY A 364 -7.47 -5.00 20.94
CA GLY A 364 -8.66 -5.44 20.20
C GLY A 364 -8.47 -6.51 19.13
N ILE A 365 -7.32 -7.18 18.98
CA ILE A 365 -7.13 -8.19 17.92
C ILE A 365 -6.60 -9.55 18.42
N MET A 366 -5.95 -9.61 19.57
CA MET A 366 -5.58 -10.86 20.23
C MET A 366 -6.48 -11.11 21.42
N ASN A 367 -7.44 -12.01 21.29
CA ASN A 367 -8.29 -12.38 22.41
C ASN A 367 -7.55 -13.36 23.34
N GLU A 368 -8.05 -13.46 24.57
CA GLU A 368 -7.53 -14.33 25.62
C GLU A 368 -7.44 -15.81 25.18
N GLU A 369 -8.36 -16.26 24.29
CA GLU A 369 -8.35 -17.60 23.70
C GLU A 369 -7.15 -17.89 22.81
N PHE A 370 -6.67 -16.89 22.07
CA PHE A 370 -5.47 -17.03 21.22
C PHE A 370 -4.20 -17.16 22.08
N LEU A 371 -4.06 -16.34 23.12
CA LEU A 371 -2.95 -16.42 24.06
C LEU A 371 -2.96 -17.72 24.85
N VAL A 372 -4.15 -18.19 25.25
CA VAL A 372 -4.33 -19.51 25.91
C VAL A 372 -3.99 -20.64 24.94
N SER A 373 -4.40 -20.56 23.69
CA SER A 373 -4.09 -21.58 22.68
C SER A 373 -2.59 -21.64 22.36
N LEU A 374 -1.90 -20.49 22.32
CA LEU A 374 -0.45 -20.42 22.18
C LEU A 374 0.28 -21.01 23.38
N SER A 375 -0.17 -20.69 24.59
CA SER A 375 0.43 -21.24 25.81
C SER A 375 0.21 -22.77 25.91
N GLN A 376 -0.95 -23.25 25.51
CA GLN A 376 -1.26 -24.69 25.46
C GLN A 376 -0.47 -25.42 24.37
N LEU A 377 -0.29 -24.81 23.19
CA LEU A 377 0.53 -25.34 22.11
C LEU A 377 1.99 -25.48 22.57
N TYR A 378 2.49 -24.50 23.30
CA TYR A 378 3.84 -24.51 23.86
C TYR A 378 4.03 -25.58 24.94
N GLN A 379 3.03 -25.75 25.82
CA GLN A 379 3.08 -26.76 26.90
C GLN A 379 2.88 -28.19 26.41
N SER A 380 2.19 -28.39 25.30
CA SER A 380 1.83 -29.73 24.80
C SER A 380 2.76 -30.32 23.74
N ASN A 381 3.73 -29.55 23.21
CA ASN A 381 4.52 -30.01 22.05
C ASN A 381 6.04 -29.89 22.30
N PRO A 382 6.71 -30.94 22.86
CA PRO A 382 8.16 -30.93 23.09
C PRO A 382 9.00 -30.95 21.81
N VAL A 383 8.41 -31.06 20.62
CA VAL A 383 9.10 -31.03 19.33
C VAL A 383 9.51 -29.60 18.91
N VAL A 384 8.98 -28.58 19.56
CA VAL A 384 9.35 -27.17 19.36
C VAL A 384 10.80 -26.88 19.79
N THR A 385 11.49 -27.83 20.40
CA THR A 385 12.91 -27.72 20.85
C THR A 385 13.95 -27.73 19.73
N ALA A 386 13.56 -27.77 18.48
CA ALA A 386 14.47 -27.83 17.32
C ALA A 386 14.42 -26.58 16.39
N ILE A 387 13.79 -25.48 16.83
CA ILE A 387 13.78 -24.22 16.05
C ILE A 387 15.09 -23.47 16.31
N PRO A 388 15.80 -22.98 15.27
CA PRO A 388 17.03 -22.24 15.43
C PRO A 388 16.85 -20.97 16.28
N GLU A 389 17.91 -20.55 16.96
CA GLU A 389 17.95 -19.32 17.74
C GLU A 389 17.50 -18.10 16.91
N THR A 390 16.26 -17.71 17.05
CA THR A 390 15.72 -16.49 16.48
C THR A 390 15.20 -15.61 17.62
N THR A 391 15.46 -14.31 17.59
CA THR A 391 15.19 -13.38 18.71
C THR A 391 13.70 -12.99 18.75
N VAL A 392 13.03 -13.08 19.90
CA VAL A 392 11.65 -12.60 20.06
C VAL A 392 11.63 -11.09 19.87
N VAL A 393 11.16 -10.65 18.72
CA VAL A 393 10.78 -9.26 18.55
C VAL A 393 9.29 -9.16 18.88
N VAL A 394 8.98 -8.84 20.14
CA VAL A 394 7.64 -8.42 20.50
C VAL A 394 7.31 -7.24 19.57
N ASN A 395 6.13 -7.24 19.00
CA ASN A 395 5.72 -6.13 18.16
C ASN A 395 5.71 -4.84 18.96
N MET A 396 6.71 -4.04 18.71
CA MET A 396 6.88 -2.74 19.36
C MET A 396 6.65 -1.66 18.29
N PRO A 397 6.06 -0.53 18.67
CA PRO A 397 5.98 0.62 17.76
C PRO A 397 7.39 1.09 17.38
N TRP A 398 7.49 1.84 16.28
CA TRP A 398 8.71 2.52 15.94
C TRP A 398 9.14 3.43 17.08
N GLN A 399 10.30 3.18 17.64
CA GLN A 399 10.87 3.91 18.77
C GLN A 399 12.38 4.06 18.63
N THR A 400 12.97 4.92 19.43
CA THR A 400 14.41 5.15 19.49
C THR A 400 14.89 5.04 20.92
N PRO A 401 16.17 4.70 21.17
CA PRO A 401 16.73 4.63 22.53
C PRO A 401 16.92 6.03 23.16
N PHE A 402 16.77 7.08 22.36
CA PHE A 402 16.95 8.47 22.81
C PHE A 402 15.64 9.25 22.64
N ALA A 403 15.52 10.34 23.41
CA ALA A 403 14.39 11.25 23.25
C ALA A 403 14.43 11.93 21.87
N ILE A 404 13.31 11.92 21.19
CA ILE A 404 13.11 12.54 19.86
C ILE A 404 11.73 13.20 19.86
N ASP A 405 11.52 14.14 18.96
CA ASP A 405 10.22 14.77 18.76
C ASP A 405 9.15 13.70 18.48
N PRO A 406 8.11 13.55 19.31
CA PRO A 406 7.06 12.55 19.12
C PRO A 406 6.33 12.67 17.78
N GLU A 407 6.20 13.88 17.24
CA GLU A 407 5.54 14.07 15.95
C GLU A 407 6.42 13.61 14.79
N VAL A 408 7.74 13.80 14.87
CA VAL A 408 8.69 13.26 13.89
C VAL A 408 8.62 11.73 13.84
N ARG A 409 8.69 11.09 15.02
CA ARG A 409 8.55 9.64 15.14
C ARG A 409 7.21 9.15 14.59
N HIS A 410 6.11 9.79 15.00
CA HIS A 410 4.77 9.42 14.55
C HIS A 410 4.63 9.50 13.03
N ARG A 411 5.07 10.60 12.43
CA ARG A 411 4.97 10.77 10.96
C ARG A 411 5.86 9.81 10.19
N PHE A 412 7.04 9.54 10.70
CA PHE A 412 7.89 8.50 10.14
C PHE A 412 7.20 7.14 10.21
N ALA A 413 6.77 6.71 11.39
CA ALA A 413 6.10 5.43 11.60
C ALA A 413 4.84 5.28 10.76
N LEU A 414 4.04 6.33 10.64
CA LEU A 414 2.83 6.36 9.81
C LEU A 414 3.12 6.16 8.30
N ASN A 415 4.32 6.48 7.84
CA ASN A 415 4.74 6.23 6.46
C ASN A 415 5.30 4.82 6.24
N THR A 416 5.51 4.04 7.30
CA THR A 416 5.92 2.64 7.19
C THR A 416 4.71 1.71 7.15
N CYS A 417 4.83 0.57 6.48
CA CYS A 417 3.75 -0.41 6.45
C CYS A 417 3.40 -0.93 7.85
N SER A 418 4.42 -1.26 8.66
CA SER A 418 4.23 -1.76 10.03
C SER A 418 3.52 -0.76 10.93
N GLY A 419 3.83 0.52 10.84
CA GLY A 419 3.15 1.56 11.62
C GLY A 419 1.74 1.85 11.09
N CYS A 420 1.59 2.08 9.78
CA CYS A 420 0.30 2.42 9.18
C CYS A 420 -0.74 1.29 9.30
N HIS A 421 -0.30 0.03 9.14
CA HIS A 421 -1.18 -1.13 9.18
C HIS A 421 -1.41 -1.67 10.60
N ARG A 422 -0.92 -1.01 11.64
CA ARG A 422 -1.10 -1.47 13.01
C ARG A 422 -0.98 -0.37 14.08
N ASP A 423 0.24 -0.12 14.58
CA ASP A 423 0.44 0.54 15.86
C ASP A 423 0.03 2.02 15.83
N GLU A 424 0.39 2.74 14.79
CA GLU A 424 0.10 4.17 14.67
C GLU A 424 -1.36 4.47 14.38
N THR A 425 -2.09 3.51 13.83
CA THR A 425 -3.48 3.71 13.37
C THR A 425 -4.51 2.86 14.09
N GLY A 426 -4.07 1.93 14.92
CA GLY A 426 -4.94 0.96 15.59
C GLY A 426 -5.68 0.02 14.63
N VAL A 427 -5.19 -0.14 13.41
CA VAL A 427 -5.83 -0.95 12.36
C VAL A 427 -5.32 -2.38 12.39
N GLY A 428 -6.23 -3.34 12.26
CA GLY A 428 -5.89 -4.75 12.13
C GLY A 428 -5.51 -5.12 10.71
N PHE A 429 -4.28 -4.85 10.27
CA PHE A 429 -3.62 -5.25 9.03
C PHE A 429 -4.25 -4.79 7.71
N LEU A 430 -5.57 -4.75 7.55
CA LEU A 430 -6.22 -4.41 6.30
C LEU A 430 -6.93 -3.07 6.36
N HIS A 431 -6.61 -2.20 5.40
CA HIS A 431 -7.38 -0.98 5.19
C HIS A 431 -8.64 -1.21 4.34
N VAL A 432 -8.59 -2.20 3.44
CA VAL A 432 -9.70 -2.66 2.61
C VAL A 432 -9.76 -4.17 2.70
N GLY A 433 -10.84 -4.73 3.20
CA GLY A 433 -11.01 -6.16 3.41
C GLY A 433 -12.37 -6.67 2.98
N PHE A 434 -12.54 -7.98 3.03
CA PHE A 434 -13.86 -8.57 2.83
C PHE A 434 -14.85 -8.09 3.88
N PRO A 435 -16.11 -7.84 3.52
CA PRO A 435 -17.16 -7.59 4.50
C PRO A 435 -17.39 -8.85 5.36
N GLU A 436 -17.87 -8.66 6.59
CA GLU A 436 -18.11 -9.78 7.51
C GLU A 436 -19.09 -10.79 6.94
N THR A 437 -20.08 -10.32 6.20
CA THR A 437 -21.10 -11.15 5.53
C THR A 437 -20.51 -12.10 4.48
N ALA A 438 -19.30 -11.83 3.96
CA ALA A 438 -18.65 -12.69 2.97
C ALA A 438 -17.98 -13.93 3.57
N ARG A 439 -17.74 -13.98 4.89
CA ARG A 439 -16.96 -15.04 5.56
C ARG A 439 -17.55 -16.45 5.37
N ASP A 440 -18.86 -16.55 5.40
CA ASP A 440 -19.59 -17.82 5.33
C ASP A 440 -20.24 -18.08 3.96
N ARG A 441 -19.99 -17.20 2.97
CA ARG A 441 -20.63 -17.23 1.65
C ARG A 441 -19.69 -17.79 0.59
N ASP A 442 -20.25 -18.46 -0.39
CA ASP A 442 -19.59 -18.68 -1.67
C ASP A 442 -19.59 -17.36 -2.46
N VAL A 443 -18.54 -16.55 -2.28
CA VAL A 443 -18.43 -15.21 -2.86
C VAL A 443 -18.47 -15.22 -4.39
N VAL A 444 -18.03 -16.34 -5.01
CA VAL A 444 -18.05 -16.49 -6.47
C VAL A 444 -19.48 -16.54 -6.99
N ASN A 445 -20.35 -17.29 -6.34
CA ASN A 445 -21.73 -17.53 -6.77
C ASN A 445 -22.75 -16.58 -6.11
N GLU A 446 -22.52 -16.21 -4.85
CA GLU A 446 -23.46 -15.41 -4.04
C GLU A 446 -23.08 -13.92 -3.96
N GLY A 447 -21.87 -13.55 -4.40
CA GLY A 447 -21.33 -12.20 -4.25
C GLY A 447 -20.90 -11.85 -2.83
N LEU A 448 -20.40 -10.62 -2.65
CA LEU A 448 -19.89 -10.13 -1.36
C LEU A 448 -21.00 -9.91 -0.31
N GLY A 449 -22.22 -9.66 -0.74
CA GLY A 449 -23.35 -9.34 0.14
C GLY A 449 -23.39 -7.89 0.59
N GLU A 450 -22.26 -7.34 0.98
CA GLU A 450 -22.06 -5.95 1.40
C GLU A 450 -20.79 -5.38 0.76
N PRO A 451 -20.64 -4.06 0.68
CA PRO A 451 -19.39 -3.43 0.23
C PRO A 451 -18.21 -3.85 1.10
N ALA A 452 -17.01 -3.73 0.53
CA ALA A 452 -15.76 -4.01 1.25
C ALA A 452 -15.69 -3.23 2.57
N LEU A 453 -15.17 -3.88 3.62
CA LEU A 453 -14.92 -3.25 4.91
C LEU A 453 -13.74 -2.30 4.78
N LEU A 454 -13.94 -1.06 5.20
CA LEU A 454 -12.89 -0.04 5.25
C LEU A 454 -12.46 0.18 6.71
N SER A 455 -11.15 0.34 6.92
CA SER A 455 -10.61 0.60 8.25
C SER A 455 -11.00 1.97 8.80
N THR A 456 -11.00 2.10 10.12
CA THR A 456 -11.21 3.37 10.82
C THR A 456 -10.20 4.45 10.43
N PHE A 457 -8.98 4.06 10.06
CA PHE A 457 -7.99 4.95 9.48
C PHE A 457 -8.50 5.65 8.20
N LEU A 458 -9.18 4.92 7.32
CA LEU A 458 -9.72 5.47 6.07
C LEU A 458 -10.96 6.31 6.28
N VAL A 459 -11.93 5.82 7.05
CA VAL A 459 -13.26 6.43 7.14
C VAL A 459 -13.47 7.31 8.36
N GLY A 460 -12.53 7.33 9.29
CA GLY A 460 -12.67 7.96 10.59
C GLY A 460 -13.23 7.01 11.63
N GLY A 461 -12.99 7.33 12.89
CA GLY A 461 -13.42 6.54 14.04
C GLY A 461 -13.04 7.24 15.34
N GLU A 462 -13.12 6.51 16.44
CA GLU A 462 -12.63 7.00 17.74
C GLU A 462 -11.13 7.30 17.66
N PRO A 463 -10.64 8.32 18.38
CA PRO A 463 -9.22 8.60 18.43
C PRO A 463 -8.43 7.40 18.97
N VAL A 464 -7.29 7.14 18.35
CA VAL A 464 -6.37 6.06 18.73
C VAL A 464 -5.29 6.64 19.62
N PRO A 465 -4.95 6.03 20.79
CA PRO A 465 -3.81 6.44 21.59
C PRO A 465 -2.50 6.36 20.79
N ASP A 466 -1.60 7.31 21.00
CA ASP A 466 -0.24 7.17 20.46
C ASP A 466 0.44 5.96 21.15
N PRO A 467 1.08 5.07 20.38
CA PRO A 467 1.59 3.82 20.95
C PRO A 467 2.74 3.99 21.95
N LEU A 468 3.32 5.19 22.06
CA LEU A 468 4.39 5.50 23.02
C LEU A 468 4.02 6.58 24.04
N ASP A 469 2.86 7.22 23.92
CA ASP A 469 2.41 8.28 24.82
C ASP A 469 0.88 8.25 24.99
N ASP A 470 0.41 7.63 26.05
CA ASP A 470 -1.02 7.53 26.38
C ASP A 470 -1.71 8.89 26.58
N GLY A 471 -0.94 9.96 26.78
CA GLY A 471 -1.45 11.32 26.86
C GLY A 471 -1.81 11.94 25.51
N ILE A 472 -1.38 11.32 24.42
CA ILE A 472 -1.63 11.79 23.06
C ILE A 472 -2.62 10.85 22.38
N SER A 473 -3.69 11.43 21.79
CA SER A 473 -4.65 10.69 20.96
C SER A 473 -4.60 11.20 19.52
N ARG A 474 -4.64 10.28 18.56
CA ARG A 474 -4.55 10.52 17.12
C ARG A 474 -5.89 10.24 16.45
N SER A 475 -6.39 11.18 15.66
CA SER A 475 -7.61 11.00 14.86
C SER A 475 -7.25 10.86 13.39
N PHE A 476 -7.86 9.90 12.73
CA PHE A 476 -7.63 9.62 11.31
C PHE A 476 -8.93 9.73 10.52
N ASN A 477 -8.86 10.21 9.31
CA ASN A 477 -9.87 10.12 8.27
C ASN A 477 -9.17 10.42 6.94
N ASP A 478 -8.49 9.41 6.40
CA ASP A 478 -7.65 9.59 5.23
C ASP A 478 -8.46 9.85 3.97
N LEU A 479 -9.68 9.34 3.86
CA LEU A 479 -10.56 9.62 2.73
C LEU A 479 -11.04 11.07 2.71
N GLU A 480 -11.32 11.68 3.88
CA GLU A 480 -11.63 13.11 3.94
C GLU A 480 -10.42 13.98 3.57
N ARG A 481 -9.20 13.57 3.99
CA ARG A 481 -7.96 14.23 3.56
C ARG A 481 -7.78 14.17 2.04
N ARG A 482 -8.02 13.00 1.41
CA ARG A 482 -7.94 12.82 -0.05
C ARG A 482 -9.00 13.63 -0.78
N LYS A 483 -10.21 13.71 -0.21
CA LYS A 483 -11.30 14.52 -0.74
C LYS A 483 -10.92 16.00 -0.79
N LEU A 484 -10.46 16.55 0.35
CA LEU A 484 -10.00 17.94 0.43
C LEU A 484 -8.81 18.22 -0.50
N ASP A 485 -7.95 17.25 -0.72
CA ASP A 485 -6.83 17.36 -1.65
C ASP A 485 -7.32 17.44 -3.10
N LEU A 486 -8.24 16.58 -3.51
CA LEU A 486 -8.81 16.60 -4.87
C LEU A 486 -9.63 17.88 -5.11
N GLU A 487 -10.43 18.34 -4.14
CA GLU A 487 -11.14 19.62 -4.19
C GLU A 487 -10.18 20.79 -4.38
N GLY A 488 -9.09 20.81 -3.61
CA GLY A 488 -8.03 21.81 -3.76
C GLY A 488 -7.37 21.78 -5.15
N LEU A 489 -7.12 20.60 -5.69
CA LEU A 489 -6.57 20.44 -7.02
C LEU A 489 -7.52 20.95 -8.11
N LEU A 490 -8.81 20.70 -7.97
CA LEU A 490 -9.84 21.19 -8.89
C LEU A 490 -10.00 22.71 -8.85
N LEU A 491 -9.90 23.31 -7.66
CA LEU A 491 -10.03 24.78 -7.47
C LEU A 491 -8.81 25.54 -7.95
N PHE A 492 -7.63 25.09 -7.57
CA PHE A 492 -6.38 25.86 -7.73
C PHE A 492 -5.50 25.31 -8.86
N GLY A 493 -5.89 24.19 -9.47
CA GLY A 493 -5.14 23.53 -10.54
C GLY A 493 -3.85 22.87 -10.06
N GLY A 494 -3.02 22.45 -11.00
CA GLY A 494 -1.81 21.66 -10.73
C GLY A 494 -0.74 22.33 -9.87
N ARG A 495 -0.91 23.59 -9.50
CA ARG A 495 -0.05 24.29 -8.53
C ARG A 495 -0.52 24.12 -7.08
N TYR A 496 -1.63 23.44 -6.85
CA TYR A 496 -2.08 23.12 -5.50
C TYR A 496 -1.33 21.90 -4.97
N PHE A 497 -0.61 22.11 -3.91
CA PHE A 497 0.09 21.06 -3.17
C PHE A 497 -0.41 21.05 -1.73
N ARG A 498 -1.25 20.10 -1.40
CA ARG A 498 -1.35 19.64 -0.04
C ARG A 498 -0.43 18.43 0.04
N MET A 499 0.71 18.56 0.71
CA MET A 499 1.66 17.47 0.79
C MET A 499 0.98 16.24 1.38
N SER A 500 0.96 15.17 0.60
CA SER A 500 0.54 13.87 1.10
C SER A 500 1.73 13.25 1.81
N ASN A 501 1.62 13.08 3.12
CA ASN A 501 2.65 12.41 3.91
C ASN A 501 2.54 10.89 3.82
N ARG A 502 1.73 10.33 2.90
CA ARG A 502 1.36 8.91 2.94
C ARG A 502 1.38 8.32 1.55
N ARG A 503 2.29 7.38 1.31
CA ARG A 503 2.34 6.58 0.08
C ARG A 503 1.55 5.27 0.17
N HIS A 504 0.87 5.03 1.28
CA HIS A 504 0.11 3.79 1.50
C HIS A 504 -1.37 3.91 1.17
#